data_a4b5d49618e23bb07c551a135eada006
#
_entry.id   a4b5d49618e23bb07c551a135eada006
#
_cell.length_a   1.000
_cell.length_b   1.000
_cell.length_c   1.000
_cell.angle_alpha   90.00
_cell.angle_beta   90.00
_cell.angle_gamma   90.00
#
_symmetry.space_group_name_H-M   'P 1'
#
loop_
_entity.id
_entity.type
_entity.pdbx_description
1 polymer ?
#
loop_
_entity_poly.entity_id
_entity_poly.type
_entity_poly.pdbx_seq_one_letter_code
_entity_poly.pdbx_strand_id
1 'polypeptide(L)'
;MGESWIVSNLNAALSTWNDKLAEIWSLLTESPQTFKGGQVWGVMTGIHGALQAIGYGLLVLFFAVGVMKTCGSFVEVKKPEHALKLFIRFALAKGAVTYGLELMLAVFSIVQGMVSTIITQSGSSGMSSVSLPQELIDAINNVSFLDSIPLWAVTLIGGLLITVLSFTMILTVYGRMFSLWMYAAIAPIPLSTFAGEPTSSVGKNFIRSYAGVCLQGVVIALSCIIFSAISSSPPAVDTGASVVTAVWTYVGELAFNLLVLVGAIKGCDRIVKEIMGL
;
A
#
# COMPACT_ATOMS: atom_id res chain seq x y z
N MET A 1 -5.71 39.98 16.90
CA MET A 1 -6.49 39.95 15.65
C MET A 1 -6.72 38.49 15.34
N GLY A 2 -7.97 38.06 15.06
CA GLY A 2 -8.22 36.66 14.72
C GLY A 2 -7.54 36.32 13.41
N GLU A 3 -7.07 35.08 13.25
CA GLU A 3 -6.52 34.57 11.98
C GLU A 3 -7.53 34.87 10.86
N SER A 4 -6.98 35.35 9.72
CA SER A 4 -7.79 35.50 8.50
C SER A 4 -8.40 34.13 8.17
N TRP A 5 -9.71 34.10 7.89
CA TRP A 5 -10.35 32.83 7.50
C TRP A 5 -9.69 32.16 6.28
N ILE A 6 -8.93 32.90 5.48
CA ILE A 6 -8.09 32.41 4.37
C ILE A 6 -6.98 31.52 4.90
N VAL A 7 -6.27 31.97 5.93
CA VAL A 7 -5.22 31.20 6.63
C VAL A 7 -5.83 29.96 7.29
N SER A 8 -7.00 30.14 7.94
CA SER A 8 -7.71 29.04 8.57
C SER A 8 -8.11 27.93 7.56
N ASN A 9 -8.56 28.30 6.37
CA ASN A 9 -8.91 27.34 5.31
C ASN A 9 -7.69 26.53 4.80
N LEU A 10 -6.56 27.21 4.56
CA LEU A 10 -5.33 26.53 4.16
C LEU A 10 -4.79 25.63 5.28
N ASN A 11 -4.78 26.12 6.51
CA ASN A 11 -4.36 25.33 7.66
C ASN A 11 -5.25 24.10 7.86
N ALA A 12 -6.57 24.21 7.67
CA ALA A 12 -7.48 23.07 7.74
C ALA A 12 -7.18 22.02 6.65
N ALA A 13 -6.88 22.45 5.43
CA ALA A 13 -6.50 21.53 4.35
C ALA A 13 -5.16 20.84 4.64
N LEU A 14 -4.15 21.56 5.14
CA LEU A 14 -2.85 21.01 5.52
C LEU A 14 -2.95 20.11 6.75
N SER A 15 -3.79 20.44 7.73
CA SER A 15 -4.08 19.54 8.85
C SER A 15 -4.66 18.23 8.36
N THR A 16 -5.66 18.28 7.45
CA THR A 16 -6.22 17.08 6.83
C THR A 16 -5.14 16.24 6.13
N TRP A 17 -4.23 16.90 5.41
CA TRP A 17 -3.10 16.21 4.76
C TRP A 17 -2.19 15.52 5.79
N ASN A 18 -1.76 16.25 6.82
CA ASN A 18 -0.88 15.72 7.86
C ASN A 18 -1.53 14.57 8.64
N ASP A 19 -2.83 14.69 8.95
CA ASP A 19 -3.59 13.62 9.60
C ASP A 19 -3.64 12.35 8.73
N LYS A 20 -3.86 12.51 7.40
CA LYS A 20 -3.86 11.37 6.48
C LYS A 20 -2.47 10.77 6.29
N LEU A 21 -1.43 11.57 6.32
CA LEU A 21 -0.05 11.09 6.29
C LEU A 21 0.29 10.28 7.56
N ALA A 22 -0.12 10.78 8.74
CA ALA A 22 0.03 10.06 10.00
C ALA A 22 -0.77 8.74 10.01
N GLU A 23 -1.99 8.76 9.47
CA GLU A 23 -2.82 7.55 9.32
C GLU A 23 -2.14 6.51 8.41
N ILE A 24 -1.44 6.93 7.33
CA ILE A 24 -0.66 6.01 6.48
C ILE A 24 0.43 5.31 7.28
N TRP A 25 1.17 6.04 8.10
CA TRP A 25 2.21 5.44 8.94
C TRP A 25 1.64 4.40 9.91
N SER A 26 0.50 4.68 10.52
CA SER A 26 -0.22 3.71 11.35
C SER A 26 -0.60 2.47 10.55
N LEU A 27 -1.17 2.65 9.34
CA LEU A 27 -1.61 1.55 8.47
C LEU A 27 -0.46 0.69 7.94
N LEU A 28 0.72 1.27 7.73
CA LEU A 28 1.90 0.53 7.26
C LEU A 28 2.48 -0.39 8.34
N THR A 29 2.31 -0.02 9.61
CA THR A 29 2.81 -0.78 10.75
C THR A 29 1.75 -1.70 11.36
N GLU A 30 0.46 -1.53 11.02
CA GLU A 30 -0.63 -2.33 11.55
C GLU A 30 -0.75 -3.67 10.83
N SER A 31 -1.01 -4.74 11.60
CA SER A 31 -1.25 -6.08 11.05
C SER A 31 -2.65 -6.17 10.43
N PRO A 32 -2.83 -6.91 9.31
CA PRO A 32 -4.16 -7.21 8.76
C PRO A 32 -5.10 -7.90 9.77
N GLN A 33 -4.54 -8.54 10.80
CA GLN A 33 -5.28 -9.23 11.85
C GLN A 33 -5.93 -8.27 12.85
N THR A 34 -5.24 -7.17 13.19
CA THR A 34 -5.67 -6.21 14.22
C THR A 34 -6.41 -5.02 13.65
N PHE A 35 -6.29 -4.78 12.35
CA PHE A 35 -6.89 -3.65 11.67
C PHE A 35 -8.38 -3.50 11.98
N LYS A 36 -8.77 -2.30 12.44
CA LYS A 36 -10.14 -1.98 12.89
C LYS A 36 -10.74 -3.00 13.85
N GLY A 37 -9.95 -3.47 14.82
CA GLY A 37 -10.40 -4.40 15.86
C GLY A 37 -10.56 -5.84 15.41
N GLY A 38 -10.01 -6.21 14.24
CA GLY A 38 -9.96 -7.60 13.78
C GLY A 38 -11.26 -8.18 13.25
N GLN A 39 -12.36 -7.42 13.20
CA GLN A 39 -13.67 -7.93 12.73
C GLN A 39 -13.60 -8.43 11.29
N VAL A 40 -12.95 -7.67 10.40
CA VAL A 40 -12.79 -8.06 8.99
C VAL A 40 -11.94 -9.32 8.88
N TRP A 41 -10.90 -9.44 9.69
CA TRP A 41 -10.06 -10.62 9.73
C TRP A 41 -10.83 -11.87 10.12
N GLY A 42 -11.70 -11.80 11.13
CA GLY A 42 -12.56 -12.91 11.53
C GLY A 42 -13.46 -13.41 10.39
N VAL A 43 -14.03 -12.50 9.59
CA VAL A 43 -14.82 -12.87 8.40
C VAL A 43 -13.94 -13.52 7.34
N MET A 44 -12.76 -12.97 7.06
CA MET A 44 -11.85 -13.50 6.03
C MET A 44 -11.31 -14.89 6.40
N THR A 45 -10.98 -15.13 7.67
CA THR A 45 -10.58 -16.46 8.16
C THR A 45 -11.70 -17.48 8.09
N GLY A 46 -12.94 -17.07 8.34
CA GLY A 46 -14.12 -17.92 8.15
C GLY A 46 -14.29 -18.33 6.68
N ILE A 47 -14.17 -17.40 5.75
CA ILE A 47 -14.20 -17.66 4.29
C ILE A 47 -13.03 -18.57 3.88
N HIS A 48 -11.81 -18.29 4.38
CA HIS A 48 -10.63 -19.12 4.14
C HIS A 48 -10.89 -20.57 4.55
N GLY A 49 -11.45 -20.81 5.75
CA GLY A 49 -11.78 -22.16 6.23
C GLY A 49 -12.78 -22.88 5.35
N ALA A 50 -13.82 -22.17 4.86
CA ALA A 50 -14.78 -22.75 3.92
C ALA A 50 -14.12 -23.10 2.58
N LEU A 51 -13.28 -22.22 2.04
CA LEU A 51 -12.53 -22.45 0.80
C LEU A 51 -11.42 -23.52 0.93
N GLN A 52 -10.94 -23.78 2.14
CA GLN A 52 -9.95 -24.81 2.41
C GLN A 52 -10.51 -26.22 2.11
N ALA A 53 -11.78 -26.48 2.40
CA ALA A 53 -12.43 -27.73 2.03
C ALA A 53 -12.47 -27.93 0.49
N ILE A 54 -12.76 -26.85 -0.25
CA ILE A 54 -12.72 -26.86 -1.72
C ILE A 54 -11.27 -27.04 -2.20
N GLY A 55 -10.32 -26.37 -1.57
CA GLY A 55 -8.89 -26.50 -1.84
C GLY A 55 -8.39 -27.93 -1.73
N TYR A 56 -8.83 -28.69 -0.74
CA TYR A 56 -8.49 -30.13 -0.62
C TYR A 56 -9.07 -30.97 -1.76
N GLY A 57 -10.30 -30.69 -2.19
CA GLY A 57 -10.89 -31.35 -3.36
C GLY A 57 -10.09 -31.07 -4.63
N LEU A 58 -9.74 -29.81 -4.87
CA LEU A 58 -8.92 -29.39 -6.00
C LEU A 58 -7.51 -29.96 -5.93
N LEU A 59 -6.92 -30.09 -4.75
CA LEU A 59 -5.60 -30.68 -4.54
C LEU A 59 -5.55 -32.12 -5.03
N VAL A 60 -6.56 -32.92 -4.72
CA VAL A 60 -6.67 -34.31 -5.22
C VAL A 60 -6.82 -34.30 -6.74
N LEU A 61 -7.65 -33.43 -7.29
CA LEU A 61 -7.85 -33.30 -8.74
C LEU A 61 -6.55 -32.92 -9.46
N PHE A 62 -5.85 -31.88 -8.99
CA PHE A 62 -4.58 -31.47 -9.61
C PHE A 62 -3.48 -32.52 -9.45
N PHE A 63 -3.47 -33.24 -8.35
CA PHE A 63 -2.59 -34.39 -8.17
C PHE A 63 -2.86 -35.47 -9.19
N ALA A 64 -4.14 -35.88 -9.38
CA ALA A 64 -4.52 -36.87 -10.36
C ALA A 64 -4.13 -36.45 -11.79
N VAL A 65 -4.36 -35.18 -12.16
CA VAL A 65 -3.91 -34.64 -13.47
C VAL A 65 -2.39 -34.68 -13.58
N GLY A 66 -1.67 -34.34 -12.51
CA GLY A 66 -0.21 -34.45 -12.47
C GLY A 66 0.29 -35.86 -12.70
N VAL A 67 -0.30 -36.83 -12.00
CA VAL A 67 0.02 -38.27 -12.16
C VAL A 67 -0.26 -38.73 -13.59
N MET A 68 -1.42 -38.43 -14.15
CA MET A 68 -1.78 -38.83 -15.51
C MET A 68 -0.82 -38.29 -16.55
N LYS A 69 -0.36 -37.02 -16.41
CA LYS A 69 0.63 -36.45 -17.33
C LYS A 69 2.03 -37.05 -17.20
N THR A 70 2.43 -37.38 -15.98
CA THR A 70 3.75 -38.00 -15.71
C THR A 70 3.75 -39.48 -16.08
N CYS A 71 2.62 -40.18 -15.95
CA CYS A 71 2.45 -41.59 -16.23
C CYS A 71 2.09 -41.89 -17.71
N GLY A 72 2.07 -40.86 -18.58
CA GLY A 72 1.81 -41.03 -20.01
C GLY A 72 2.82 -41.96 -20.72
N SER A 73 3.91 -42.33 -20.05
CA SER A 73 4.86 -43.37 -20.47
C SER A 73 4.94 -44.44 -19.36
N PHE A 74 4.36 -45.60 -19.59
CA PHE A 74 4.33 -46.73 -18.64
C PHE A 74 5.72 -47.20 -18.16
N VAL A 75 6.78 -46.80 -18.86
CA VAL A 75 8.18 -47.16 -18.54
C VAL A 75 8.75 -46.32 -17.36
N GLU A 76 8.27 -45.08 -17.17
CA GLU A 76 8.75 -44.18 -16.12
C GLU A 76 8.13 -44.45 -14.74
N VAL A 77 6.91 -45.03 -14.72
CA VAL A 77 6.21 -45.38 -13.46
C VAL A 77 6.91 -46.50 -12.67
N LYS A 78 7.70 -47.31 -13.31
CA LYS A 78 8.43 -48.41 -12.67
C LYS A 78 9.63 -47.96 -11.79
N LYS A 79 10.00 -46.70 -11.81
CA LYS A 79 11.08 -46.20 -10.97
C LYS A 79 10.50 -45.67 -9.63
N PRO A 80 10.87 -46.28 -8.49
CA PRO A 80 10.33 -45.89 -7.15
C PRO A 80 10.63 -44.41 -6.81
N GLU A 81 11.66 -43.83 -7.42
CA GLU A 81 12.06 -42.46 -7.25
C GLU A 81 10.99 -41.45 -7.73
N HIS A 82 10.30 -41.77 -8.85
CA HIS A 82 9.22 -40.91 -9.39
C HIS A 82 7.99 -40.95 -8.49
N ALA A 83 7.65 -42.14 -7.99
CA ALA A 83 6.53 -42.28 -7.04
C ALA A 83 6.78 -41.48 -5.74
N LEU A 84 8.01 -41.57 -5.21
CA LEU A 84 8.41 -40.79 -4.04
C LEU A 84 8.34 -39.27 -4.28
N LYS A 85 8.83 -38.81 -5.45
CA LYS A 85 8.75 -37.38 -5.83
C LYS A 85 7.31 -36.87 -5.90
N LEU A 86 6.41 -37.64 -6.47
CA LEU A 86 4.98 -37.31 -6.54
C LEU A 86 4.34 -37.25 -5.15
N PHE A 87 4.67 -38.21 -4.28
CA PHE A 87 4.18 -38.24 -2.89
C PHE A 87 4.67 -37.04 -2.08
N ILE A 88 5.96 -36.71 -2.17
CA ILE A 88 6.54 -35.54 -1.51
C ILE A 88 5.84 -34.27 -2.00
N ARG A 89 5.61 -34.12 -3.32
CA ARG A 89 4.89 -32.99 -3.89
C ARG A 89 3.48 -32.87 -3.34
N PHE A 90 2.75 -33.99 -3.27
CA PHE A 90 1.39 -34.01 -2.68
C PHE A 90 1.40 -33.62 -1.21
N ALA A 91 2.33 -34.13 -0.42
CA ALA A 91 2.48 -33.81 1.00
C ALA A 91 2.80 -32.33 1.21
N LEU A 92 3.70 -31.76 0.41
CA LEU A 92 4.03 -30.33 0.46
C LEU A 92 2.84 -29.46 0.05
N ALA A 93 2.12 -29.83 -1.02
CA ALA A 93 0.94 -29.12 -1.46
C ALA A 93 -0.19 -29.18 -0.42
N LYS A 94 -0.40 -30.33 0.24
CA LYS A 94 -1.34 -30.46 1.34
C LYS A 94 -0.92 -29.55 2.51
N GLY A 95 0.35 -29.55 2.87
CA GLY A 95 0.91 -28.63 3.87
C GLY A 95 0.66 -27.16 3.52
N ALA A 96 0.89 -26.78 2.26
CA ALA A 96 0.65 -25.42 1.78
C ALA A 96 -0.82 -25.01 1.86
N VAL A 97 -1.78 -25.91 1.59
CA VAL A 97 -3.21 -25.62 1.75
C VAL A 97 -3.61 -25.59 3.22
N THR A 98 -3.05 -26.47 4.06
CA THR A 98 -3.37 -26.54 5.48
C THR A 98 -2.85 -25.32 6.25
N TYR A 99 -1.60 -24.94 6.00
CA TYR A 99 -0.89 -23.84 6.68
C TYR A 99 -0.78 -22.58 5.81
N GLY A 100 -1.67 -22.46 4.80
CA GLY A 100 -1.60 -21.38 3.83
C GLY A 100 -1.75 -20.00 4.47
N LEU A 101 -2.62 -19.87 5.46
CA LEU A 101 -2.85 -18.63 6.17
C LEU A 101 -1.62 -18.20 6.98
N GLU A 102 -1.03 -19.15 7.73
CA GLU A 102 0.19 -18.91 8.50
C GLU A 102 1.37 -18.54 7.61
N LEU A 103 1.49 -19.20 6.44
CA LEU A 103 2.52 -18.87 5.45
C LEU A 103 2.35 -17.45 4.93
N MET A 104 1.13 -17.03 4.64
CA MET A 104 0.85 -15.67 4.18
C MET A 104 1.14 -14.63 5.27
N LEU A 105 0.76 -14.92 6.51
CA LEU A 105 1.08 -14.07 7.66
C LEU A 105 2.60 -13.99 7.91
N ALA A 106 3.33 -15.07 7.73
CA ALA A 106 4.79 -15.06 7.85
C ALA A 106 5.44 -14.15 6.78
N VAL A 107 4.99 -14.23 5.52
CA VAL A 107 5.47 -13.33 4.45
C VAL A 107 5.15 -11.87 4.81
N PHE A 108 3.93 -11.59 5.28
CA PHE A 108 3.56 -10.25 5.71
C PHE A 108 4.45 -9.74 6.86
N SER A 109 4.68 -10.57 7.88
CA SER A 109 5.52 -10.23 9.04
C SER A 109 6.96 -9.89 8.65
N ILE A 110 7.55 -10.63 7.71
CA ILE A 110 8.89 -10.33 7.17
C ILE A 110 8.90 -8.93 6.54
N VAL A 111 7.92 -8.62 5.70
CA VAL A 111 7.83 -7.32 5.03
C VAL A 111 7.52 -6.19 6.03
N GLN A 112 6.69 -6.45 7.02
CA GLN A 112 6.43 -5.49 8.12
C GLN A 112 7.72 -5.18 8.89
N GLY A 113 8.56 -6.19 9.14
CA GLY A 113 9.91 -6.00 9.69
C GLY A 113 10.79 -5.09 8.84
N MET A 114 10.73 -5.22 7.50
CA MET A 114 11.44 -4.31 6.59
C MET A 114 10.93 -2.87 6.73
N VAL A 115 9.62 -2.66 6.75
CA VAL A 115 9.00 -1.33 6.95
C VAL A 115 9.45 -0.73 8.28
N SER A 116 9.39 -1.49 9.36
CA SER A 116 9.84 -1.06 10.69
C SER A 116 11.31 -0.67 10.71
N THR A 117 12.17 -1.45 10.07
CA THR A 117 13.61 -1.14 9.95
C THR A 117 13.85 0.17 9.19
N ILE A 118 13.14 0.39 8.08
CA ILE A 118 13.24 1.61 7.27
C ILE A 118 12.81 2.83 8.08
N ILE A 119 11.68 2.73 8.81
CA ILE A 119 11.17 3.80 9.68
C ILE A 119 12.19 4.13 10.78
N THR A 120 12.76 3.11 11.43
CA THR A 120 13.74 3.31 12.51
C THR A 120 15.01 3.95 11.99
N GLN A 121 15.48 3.55 10.81
CA GLN A 121 16.70 4.10 10.20
C GLN A 121 16.52 5.54 9.70
N SER A 122 15.32 5.92 9.26
CA SER A 122 15.02 7.29 8.82
C SER A 122 14.85 8.28 9.97
N GLY A 123 14.77 7.81 11.21
CA GLY A 123 14.47 8.64 12.38
C GLY A 123 13.10 9.31 12.28
N SER A 124 12.92 10.46 12.92
CA SER A 124 11.68 11.25 12.84
C SER A 124 11.46 11.95 11.50
N SER A 125 12.42 11.86 10.57
CA SER A 125 12.36 12.55 9.26
C SER A 125 11.22 12.07 8.37
N GLY A 126 10.68 10.86 8.61
CA GLY A 126 9.55 10.33 7.84
C GLY A 126 8.18 10.94 8.18
N MET A 127 8.11 11.77 9.22
CA MET A 127 6.85 12.35 9.75
C MET A 127 6.83 13.89 9.69
N SER A 128 7.59 14.50 8.77
CA SER A 128 7.58 15.97 8.64
C SER A 128 6.19 16.45 8.26
N SER A 129 5.59 17.26 9.14
CA SER A 129 4.34 17.93 8.87
C SER A 129 4.56 19.11 7.92
N VAL A 130 3.66 19.30 6.99
CA VAL A 130 3.62 20.47 6.11
C VAL A 130 2.86 21.57 6.82
N SER A 131 3.47 22.76 6.93
CA SER A 131 2.86 23.93 7.55
C SER A 131 3.10 25.17 6.71
N LEU A 132 2.23 26.17 6.86
CA LEU A 132 2.43 27.47 6.20
C LEU A 132 3.58 28.23 6.87
N PRO A 133 4.48 28.86 6.08
CA PRO A 133 5.50 29.78 6.62
C PRO A 133 4.84 30.97 7.30
N GLN A 134 5.44 31.42 8.41
CA GLN A 134 4.92 32.55 9.17
C GLN A 134 4.89 33.85 8.33
N GLU A 135 5.87 34.02 7.47
CA GLU A 135 5.96 35.16 6.54
C GLU A 135 4.73 35.25 5.62
N LEU A 136 4.25 34.10 5.13
CA LEU A 136 3.07 34.03 4.27
C LEU A 136 1.79 34.32 5.08
N ILE A 137 1.70 33.81 6.31
CA ILE A 137 0.59 34.08 7.22
C ILE A 137 0.49 35.58 7.51
N ASP A 138 1.61 36.23 7.82
CA ASP A 138 1.68 37.66 8.11
C ASP A 138 1.34 38.49 6.87
N ALA A 139 1.80 38.06 5.69
CA ALA A 139 1.46 38.73 4.42
C ALA A 139 -0.05 38.66 4.14
N ILE A 140 -0.69 37.50 4.34
CA ILE A 140 -2.14 37.30 4.14
C ILE A 140 -2.96 38.14 5.13
N ASN A 141 -2.53 38.21 6.39
CA ASN A 141 -3.25 38.96 7.42
C ASN A 141 -3.19 40.47 7.23
N ASN A 142 -2.20 40.99 6.50
CA ASN A 142 -2.02 42.41 6.19
C ASN A 142 -2.66 42.86 4.86
N VAL A 143 -3.38 41.95 4.16
CA VAL A 143 -3.98 42.24 2.85
C VAL A 143 -5.23 43.13 3.00
N SER A 144 -5.40 44.09 2.10
CA SER A 144 -6.57 44.91 1.95
C SER A 144 -7.83 44.10 1.64
N PHE A 145 -9.01 44.54 2.06
CA PHE A 145 -10.27 43.81 1.85
C PHE A 145 -10.56 43.52 0.37
N LEU A 146 -10.24 44.47 -0.51
CA LEU A 146 -10.45 44.29 -1.98
C LEU A 146 -9.52 43.22 -2.59
N ASP A 147 -8.28 43.13 -2.11
CA ASP A 147 -7.29 42.16 -2.55
C ASP A 147 -7.52 40.77 -1.92
N SER A 148 -8.34 40.66 -0.89
CA SER A 148 -8.69 39.40 -0.25
C SER A 148 -9.63 38.53 -1.10
N ILE A 149 -10.41 39.10 -2.03
CA ILE A 149 -11.36 38.36 -2.87
C ILE A 149 -10.64 37.37 -3.82
N PRO A 150 -9.66 37.80 -4.67
CA PRO A 150 -8.92 36.86 -5.50
C PRO A 150 -8.09 35.87 -4.68
N LEU A 151 -7.55 36.30 -3.54
CA LEU A 151 -6.80 35.47 -2.62
C LEU A 151 -7.67 34.34 -2.04
N TRP A 152 -8.91 34.65 -1.70
CA TRP A 152 -9.90 33.66 -1.25
C TRP A 152 -10.14 32.57 -2.32
N ALA A 153 -10.35 32.94 -3.56
CA ALA A 153 -10.58 31.98 -4.64
C ALA A 153 -9.38 31.03 -4.83
N VAL A 154 -8.15 31.58 -4.79
CA VAL A 154 -6.91 30.80 -4.91
C VAL A 154 -6.79 29.80 -3.76
N THR A 155 -7.00 30.24 -2.51
CA THR A 155 -6.85 29.36 -1.33
C THR A 155 -7.95 28.34 -1.23
N LEU A 156 -9.17 28.64 -1.69
CA LEU A 156 -10.26 27.67 -1.74
C LEU A 156 -9.96 26.55 -2.74
N ILE A 157 -9.50 26.90 -3.95
CA ILE A 157 -9.12 25.91 -4.98
C ILE A 157 -7.93 25.08 -4.50
N GLY A 158 -6.91 25.73 -3.94
CA GLY A 158 -5.73 25.05 -3.40
C GLY A 158 -6.08 24.10 -2.25
N GLY A 159 -6.89 24.55 -1.29
CA GLY A 159 -7.35 23.75 -0.17
C GLY A 159 -8.19 22.54 -0.61
N LEU A 160 -9.09 22.72 -1.58
CA LEU A 160 -9.87 21.63 -2.16
C LEU A 160 -8.94 20.59 -2.85
N LEU A 161 -7.96 21.06 -3.61
CA LEU A 161 -7.00 20.19 -4.30
C LEU A 161 -6.18 19.38 -3.28
N ILE A 162 -5.64 20.03 -2.24
CA ILE A 162 -4.90 19.36 -1.17
C ILE A 162 -5.76 18.30 -0.49
N THR A 163 -7.03 18.61 -0.20
CA THR A 163 -7.97 17.67 0.42
C THR A 163 -8.23 16.46 -0.48
N VAL A 164 -8.47 16.66 -1.77
CA VAL A 164 -8.67 15.57 -2.75
C VAL A 164 -7.43 14.69 -2.86
N LEU A 165 -6.24 15.29 -2.87
CA LEU A 165 -4.98 14.55 -2.89
C LEU A 165 -4.81 13.71 -1.61
N SER A 166 -5.14 14.26 -0.44
CA SER A 166 -5.08 13.56 0.85
C SER A 166 -5.96 12.31 0.86
N PHE A 167 -7.22 12.44 0.40
CA PHE A 167 -8.12 11.29 0.30
C PHE A 167 -7.66 10.27 -0.76
N THR A 168 -7.13 10.73 -1.87
CA THR A 168 -6.61 9.83 -2.92
C THR A 168 -5.44 8.99 -2.42
N MET A 169 -4.56 9.59 -1.65
CA MET A 169 -3.42 8.95 -1.03
C MET A 169 -3.85 7.85 -0.05
N ILE A 170 -4.71 8.19 0.90
CA ILE A 170 -5.15 7.23 1.92
C ILE A 170 -5.97 6.08 1.32
N LEU A 171 -6.83 6.34 0.32
CA LEU A 171 -7.59 5.31 -0.39
C LEU A 171 -6.69 4.27 -1.06
N THR A 172 -5.53 4.68 -1.59
CA THR A 172 -4.56 3.75 -2.19
C THR A 172 -4.00 2.79 -1.14
N VAL A 173 -3.68 3.30 0.05
CA VAL A 173 -3.16 2.48 1.17
C VAL A 173 -4.23 1.53 1.71
N TYR A 174 -5.48 1.99 1.85
CA TYR A 174 -6.61 1.12 2.20
C TYR A 174 -6.82 0.01 1.15
N GLY A 175 -6.73 0.34 -0.14
CA GLY A 175 -6.83 -0.63 -1.23
C GLY A 175 -5.82 -1.78 -1.11
N ARG A 176 -4.60 -1.49 -0.64
CA ARG A 176 -3.61 -2.52 -0.30
C ARG A 176 -4.11 -3.46 0.81
N MET A 177 -4.68 -2.92 1.90
CA MET A 177 -5.21 -3.75 2.99
C MET A 177 -6.34 -4.67 2.51
N PHE A 178 -7.27 -4.15 1.69
CA PHE A 178 -8.30 -4.97 1.05
C PHE A 178 -7.70 -6.09 0.21
N SER A 179 -6.67 -5.81 -0.57
CA SER A 179 -5.99 -6.82 -1.37
C SER A 179 -5.39 -7.92 -0.49
N LEU A 180 -4.72 -7.57 0.62
CA LEU A 180 -4.16 -8.54 1.56
C LEU A 180 -5.23 -9.49 2.11
N TRP A 181 -6.40 -8.98 2.50
CA TRP A 181 -7.51 -9.79 2.98
C TRP A 181 -8.08 -10.71 1.90
N MET A 182 -8.28 -10.20 0.67
CA MET A 182 -8.74 -11.01 -0.44
C MET A 182 -7.78 -12.16 -0.76
N TYR A 183 -6.47 -11.86 -0.82
CA TYR A 183 -5.46 -12.91 -1.02
C TYR A 183 -5.51 -13.95 0.11
N ALA A 184 -5.61 -13.53 1.37
CA ALA A 184 -5.70 -14.44 2.51
C ALA A 184 -6.94 -15.34 2.44
N ALA A 185 -8.08 -14.79 2.07
CA ALA A 185 -9.34 -15.55 1.98
C ALA A 185 -9.30 -16.62 0.88
N ILE A 186 -8.80 -16.29 -0.33
CA ILE A 186 -8.83 -17.20 -1.49
C ILE A 186 -7.60 -18.12 -1.58
N ALA A 187 -6.63 -17.98 -0.69
CA ALA A 187 -5.35 -18.70 -0.73
C ALA A 187 -5.46 -20.23 -0.93
N PRO A 188 -6.41 -20.97 -0.32
CA PRO A 188 -6.47 -22.43 -0.46
C PRO A 188 -6.62 -22.91 -1.90
N ILE A 189 -7.29 -22.12 -2.76
CA ILE A 189 -7.55 -22.51 -4.16
C ILE A 189 -6.24 -22.50 -4.98
N PRO A 190 -5.51 -21.38 -5.12
CA PRO A 190 -4.27 -21.37 -5.87
C PRO A 190 -3.15 -22.20 -5.21
N LEU A 191 -3.13 -22.34 -3.89
CA LEU A 191 -2.14 -23.18 -3.21
C LEU A 191 -2.33 -24.67 -3.51
N SER A 192 -3.57 -25.13 -3.75
CA SER A 192 -3.85 -26.52 -4.13
C SER A 192 -3.20 -26.91 -5.47
N THR A 193 -2.93 -25.95 -6.35
CA THR A 193 -2.30 -26.17 -7.67
C THR A 193 -0.85 -26.68 -7.59
N PHE A 194 -0.20 -26.56 -6.43
CA PHE A 194 1.14 -27.13 -6.21
C PHE A 194 1.16 -28.66 -6.31
N ALA A 195 0.04 -29.34 -6.13
CA ALA A 195 -0.07 -30.80 -6.23
C ALA A 195 0.25 -31.32 -7.65
N GLY A 196 -0.11 -30.55 -8.70
CA GLY A 196 0.14 -30.91 -10.09
C GLY A 196 1.36 -30.17 -10.66
N GLU A 197 2.23 -30.88 -11.39
CA GLU A 197 3.38 -30.24 -12.06
C GLU A 197 2.96 -29.17 -13.07
N PRO A 198 1.97 -29.44 -13.96
CA PRO A 198 1.55 -28.49 -14.98
C PRO A 198 0.80 -27.27 -14.41
N THR A 199 0.22 -27.39 -13.24
CA THR A 199 -0.58 -26.33 -12.60
C THR A 199 0.21 -25.52 -11.56
N SER A 200 1.38 -25.96 -11.15
CA SER A 200 2.17 -25.36 -10.07
C SER A 200 2.58 -23.91 -10.34
N SER A 201 2.62 -23.47 -11.61
CA SER A 201 2.87 -22.08 -11.98
C SER A 201 1.83 -21.11 -11.41
N VAL A 202 0.55 -21.53 -11.31
CA VAL A 202 -0.52 -20.71 -10.74
C VAL A 202 -0.27 -20.43 -9.27
N GLY A 203 0.07 -21.45 -8.49
CA GLY A 203 0.40 -21.29 -7.06
C GLY A 203 1.65 -20.43 -6.85
N LYS A 204 2.68 -20.60 -7.69
CA LYS A 204 3.89 -19.76 -7.63
C LYS A 204 3.58 -18.29 -7.93
N ASN A 205 2.80 -18.03 -8.98
CA ASN A 205 2.40 -16.66 -9.34
C ASN A 205 1.52 -16.04 -8.26
N PHE A 206 0.64 -16.81 -7.63
CA PHE A 206 -0.17 -16.36 -6.51
C PHE A 206 0.69 -15.88 -5.33
N ILE A 207 1.68 -16.70 -4.88
CA ILE A 207 2.57 -16.31 -3.78
C ILE A 207 3.39 -15.09 -4.17
N ARG A 208 3.88 -15.02 -5.41
CA ARG A 208 4.63 -13.87 -5.93
C ARG A 208 3.78 -12.60 -5.93
N SER A 209 2.53 -12.68 -6.41
CA SER A 209 1.60 -11.55 -6.39
C SER A 209 1.26 -11.10 -4.97
N TYR A 210 1.05 -12.03 -4.04
CA TYR A 210 0.82 -11.70 -2.64
C TYR A 210 2.03 -11.01 -2.00
N ALA A 211 3.23 -11.56 -2.20
CA ALA A 211 4.47 -10.93 -1.73
C ALA A 211 4.64 -9.53 -2.34
N GLY A 212 4.25 -9.34 -3.60
CA GLY A 212 4.18 -8.04 -4.24
C GLY A 212 3.29 -7.07 -3.48
N VAL A 213 2.04 -7.46 -3.16
CA VAL A 213 1.13 -6.60 -2.38
C VAL A 213 1.70 -6.27 -0.98
N CYS A 214 2.39 -7.23 -0.34
CA CYS A 214 3.09 -6.95 0.92
C CYS A 214 4.19 -5.89 0.70
N LEU A 215 5.04 -6.03 -0.33
CA LEU A 215 6.14 -5.12 -0.64
C LEU A 215 5.70 -3.71 -1.02
N GLN A 216 4.46 -3.51 -1.49
CA GLN A 216 3.91 -2.16 -1.71
C GLN A 216 4.05 -1.28 -0.46
N GLY A 217 3.91 -1.86 0.75
CA GLY A 217 4.09 -1.13 2.01
C GLY A 217 5.50 -0.55 2.17
N VAL A 218 6.53 -1.28 1.74
CA VAL A 218 7.92 -0.81 1.76
C VAL A 218 8.12 0.36 0.80
N VAL A 219 7.57 0.26 -0.42
CA VAL A 219 7.70 1.32 -1.44
C VAL A 219 6.93 2.57 -1.01
N ILE A 220 5.76 2.42 -0.38
CA ILE A 220 5.00 3.54 0.18
C ILE A 220 5.80 4.23 1.30
N ALA A 221 6.37 3.46 2.24
CA ALA A 221 7.20 4.01 3.30
C ALA A 221 8.39 4.81 2.75
N LEU A 222 9.11 4.25 1.78
CA LEU A 222 10.21 4.93 1.11
C LEU A 222 9.76 6.21 0.40
N SER A 223 8.62 6.19 -0.28
CA SER A 223 8.05 7.36 -0.94
C SER A 223 7.74 8.49 0.06
N CYS A 224 7.18 8.15 1.22
CA CYS A 224 6.90 9.11 2.29
C CYS A 224 8.20 9.70 2.87
N ILE A 225 9.24 8.90 3.06
CA ILE A 225 10.54 9.36 3.57
C ILE A 225 11.23 10.30 2.57
N ILE A 226 11.25 9.92 1.28
CA ILE A 226 11.81 10.76 0.21
C ILE A 226 11.06 12.08 0.13
N PHE A 227 9.72 12.03 0.18
CA PHE A 227 8.89 13.24 0.21
C PHE A 227 9.22 14.12 1.41
N SER A 228 9.35 13.56 2.61
CA SER A 228 9.71 14.30 3.81
C SER A 228 11.07 14.99 3.68
N ALA A 229 12.05 14.33 3.07
CA ALA A 229 13.36 14.91 2.80
C ALA A 229 13.30 16.09 1.80
N ILE A 230 12.46 15.99 0.77
CA ILE A 230 12.22 17.07 -0.20
C ILE A 230 11.45 18.22 0.45
N SER A 231 10.40 17.92 1.22
CA SER A 231 9.53 18.92 1.86
C SER A 231 10.17 19.62 3.06
N SER A 232 11.34 19.17 3.53
CA SER A 232 12.10 19.87 4.58
C SER A 232 12.63 21.24 4.14
N SER A 233 12.64 21.52 2.83
CA SER A 233 12.91 22.83 2.25
C SER A 233 11.59 23.40 1.70
N PRO A 234 10.86 24.21 2.48
CA PRO A 234 9.60 24.79 2.01
C PRO A 234 9.83 25.68 0.77
N PRO A 235 8.84 25.81 -0.12
CA PRO A 235 8.92 26.71 -1.25
C PRO A 235 9.30 28.14 -0.82
N ALA A 236 10.16 28.77 -1.59
CA ALA A 236 10.58 30.15 -1.29
C ALA A 236 9.41 31.12 -1.48
N VAL A 237 9.16 31.98 -0.49
CA VAL A 237 8.17 33.05 -0.61
C VAL A 237 8.82 34.24 -1.28
N ASP A 238 8.35 34.62 -2.49
CA ASP A 238 8.79 35.83 -3.15
C ASP A 238 8.18 37.07 -2.49
N THR A 239 8.92 37.72 -1.64
CA THR A 239 8.50 38.93 -0.93
C THR A 239 8.42 40.17 -1.82
N GLY A 240 8.95 40.12 -3.06
CA GLY A 240 8.88 41.23 -4.05
C GLY A 240 7.62 41.22 -4.91
N ALA A 241 6.88 40.11 -4.94
CA ALA A 241 5.65 39.96 -5.68
C ALA A 241 4.41 40.49 -4.91
N SER A 242 3.29 40.67 -5.62
CA SER A 242 2.01 40.93 -4.93
C SER A 242 1.66 39.72 -4.04
N VAL A 243 0.99 39.96 -2.89
CA VAL A 243 0.60 38.90 -1.95
C VAL A 243 -0.21 37.81 -2.63
N VAL A 244 -1.11 38.17 -3.55
CA VAL A 244 -1.89 37.21 -4.33
C VAL A 244 -0.99 36.31 -5.17
N THR A 245 0.03 36.87 -5.85
CA THR A 245 0.97 36.12 -6.65
C THR A 245 1.86 35.23 -5.78
N ALA A 246 2.35 35.74 -4.68
CA ALA A 246 3.18 34.95 -3.73
C ALA A 246 2.41 33.73 -3.18
N VAL A 247 1.14 33.92 -2.77
CA VAL A 247 0.28 32.83 -2.29
C VAL A 247 -0.03 31.86 -3.42
N TRP A 248 -0.33 32.32 -4.63
CA TRP A 248 -0.58 31.46 -5.78
C TRP A 248 0.61 30.55 -6.09
N THR A 249 1.82 31.15 -6.17
CA THR A 249 3.06 30.41 -6.44
C THR A 249 3.31 29.38 -5.33
N TYR A 250 3.23 29.79 -4.06
CA TYR A 250 3.44 28.91 -2.93
C TYR A 250 2.45 27.72 -2.91
N VAL A 251 1.14 28.00 -3.06
CA VAL A 251 0.11 26.95 -3.09
C VAL A 251 0.29 26.05 -4.30
N GLY A 252 0.70 26.59 -5.45
CA GLY A 252 0.97 25.81 -6.65
C GLY A 252 2.17 24.85 -6.48
N GLU A 253 3.28 25.33 -5.94
CA GLU A 253 4.47 24.50 -5.68
C GLU A 253 4.17 23.45 -4.61
N LEU A 254 3.46 23.84 -3.55
CA LEU A 254 3.03 22.93 -2.51
C LEU A 254 2.14 21.82 -3.09
N ALA A 255 1.11 22.18 -3.85
CA ALA A 255 0.22 21.24 -4.49
C ALA A 255 0.96 20.30 -5.47
N PHE A 256 1.96 20.82 -6.19
CA PHE A 256 2.82 20.01 -7.05
C PHE A 256 3.60 18.97 -6.25
N ASN A 257 4.25 19.37 -5.16
CA ASN A 257 5.00 18.45 -4.29
C ASN A 257 4.09 17.36 -3.72
N LEU A 258 2.89 17.72 -3.25
CA LEU A 258 1.91 16.77 -2.74
C LEU A 258 1.41 15.82 -3.85
N LEU A 259 1.24 16.31 -5.07
CA LEU A 259 0.84 15.51 -6.24
C LEU A 259 1.93 14.50 -6.60
N VAL A 260 3.21 14.87 -6.49
CA VAL A 260 4.34 13.95 -6.71
C VAL A 260 4.29 12.80 -5.71
N LEU A 261 4.04 13.05 -4.42
CA LEU A 261 3.90 11.98 -3.43
C LEU A 261 2.72 11.06 -3.74
N VAL A 262 1.55 11.62 -4.05
CA VAL A 262 0.36 10.84 -4.42
C VAL A 262 0.64 10.00 -5.67
N GLY A 263 1.34 10.56 -6.65
CA GLY A 263 1.76 9.84 -7.86
C GLY A 263 2.71 8.69 -7.55
N ALA A 264 3.69 8.91 -6.67
CA ALA A 264 4.62 7.87 -6.22
C ALA A 264 3.88 6.74 -5.50
N ILE A 265 2.98 7.05 -4.56
CA ILE A 265 2.16 6.06 -3.83
C ILE A 265 1.26 5.27 -4.79
N LYS A 266 0.61 5.93 -5.77
CA LYS A 266 -0.18 5.23 -6.80
C LYS A 266 0.67 4.37 -7.73
N GLY A 267 1.90 4.81 -8.02
CA GLY A 267 2.86 4.07 -8.84
C GLY A 267 3.48 2.85 -8.16
N CYS A 268 3.33 2.69 -6.84
CA CYS A 268 3.93 1.59 -6.08
C CYS A 268 3.56 0.20 -6.64
N ASP A 269 2.30 0.00 -7.06
CA ASP A 269 1.84 -1.27 -7.63
C ASP A 269 2.63 -1.65 -8.88
N ARG A 270 2.86 -0.69 -9.77
CA ARG A 270 3.65 -0.91 -10.99
C ARG A 270 5.10 -1.22 -10.69
N ILE A 271 5.73 -0.44 -9.80
CA ILE A 271 7.13 -0.64 -9.41
C ILE A 271 7.33 -2.04 -8.82
N VAL A 272 6.42 -2.46 -7.92
CA VAL A 272 6.50 -3.77 -7.30
C VAL A 272 6.27 -4.88 -8.31
N LYS A 273 5.32 -4.76 -9.24
CA LYS A 273 5.10 -5.74 -10.32
C LYS A 273 6.33 -5.90 -11.19
N GLU A 274 6.98 -4.81 -11.58
CA GLU A 274 8.22 -4.84 -12.35
C GLU A 274 9.36 -5.56 -11.58
N ILE A 275 9.53 -5.27 -10.28
CA ILE A 275 10.53 -5.93 -9.43
C ILE A 275 10.25 -7.42 -9.28
N MET A 276 8.97 -7.80 -9.12
CA MET A 276 8.56 -9.19 -8.92
C MET A 276 8.46 -9.99 -10.23
N GLY A 277 8.60 -9.35 -11.40
CA GLY A 277 8.47 -9.98 -12.70
C GLY A 277 7.04 -10.48 -12.99
N LEU A 278 6.05 -9.65 -12.64
CA LEU A 278 4.62 -9.90 -12.80
C LEU A 278 4.04 -9.13 -14.00
#